data_174b5cadfbf8c2ccc0fafec8d54c051f
#
_entry.id   174b5cadfbf8c2ccc0fafec8d54c051f
#
_cell.length_a   1.000
_cell.length_b   1.000
_cell.length_c   1.000
_cell.angle_alpha   90.00
_cell.angle_beta   90.00
_cell.angle_gamma   90.00
#
_symmetry.space_group_name_H-M   'P 1'
#
loop_
_entity.id
_entity.type
_entity.pdbx_description
1 polymer ?
#
loop_
_entity_poly.entity_id
_entity_poly.type
_entity_poly.pdbx_seq_one_letter_code
_entity_poly.pdbx_strand_id
1 'polypeptide(L)'
;MSTPHPKAQMADIALLLEGTFPYVSGGVSSWINQIIRAYPQYRFALVFLGSRRSDYAEFRYALPDNVVHFEEHYLYEIFEQTHLEPAARPGNPRGAALVQELIDSFRRGDSRAQSMELFHAVAQQMLPGGCLQLEDFLYSERAWNLLCDIYREHCADPSFVDFFWTSRIMYQPLWLLARVAHGLIPVRVVHCASTGYAGFLGGLLAHTRG
;
A
#
# COMPACT_ATOMS: atom_id res chain seq x y z
N MET A 1 -23.86 -3.12 -16.83
CA MET A 1 -23.76 -3.98 -15.64
C MET A 1 -22.38 -4.61 -15.62
N SER A 2 -21.48 -4.21 -14.72
CA SER A 2 -20.16 -4.85 -14.63
C SER A 2 -20.34 -6.27 -14.09
N THR A 3 -19.74 -7.23 -14.78
CA THR A 3 -19.71 -8.64 -14.32
C THR A 3 -19.06 -8.66 -12.94
N PRO A 4 -19.65 -9.32 -11.94
CA PRO A 4 -19.05 -9.39 -10.61
C PRO A 4 -17.68 -10.06 -10.70
N HIS A 5 -16.68 -9.43 -10.09
CA HIS A 5 -15.33 -9.97 -10.05
C HIS A 5 -15.28 -11.26 -9.22
N PRO A 6 -14.41 -12.22 -9.57
CA PRO A 6 -14.28 -13.47 -8.82
C PRO A 6 -13.84 -13.18 -7.36
N LYS A 7 -14.43 -13.89 -6.39
CA LYS A 7 -14.24 -13.67 -4.94
C LYS A 7 -14.08 -15.02 -4.21
N ALA A 8 -12.97 -15.72 -4.46
CA ALA A 8 -12.65 -16.94 -3.73
C ALA A 8 -12.25 -16.66 -2.27
N GLN A 9 -12.31 -17.71 -1.44
CA GLN A 9 -11.89 -17.65 -0.02
C GLN A 9 -10.40 -17.93 0.16
N MET A 10 -9.72 -18.46 -0.85
CA MET A 10 -8.28 -18.73 -0.86
C MET A 10 -7.77 -18.89 -2.30
N ALA A 11 -6.48 -18.64 -2.50
CA ALA A 11 -5.79 -18.87 -3.78
C ALA A 11 -4.38 -19.44 -3.53
N ASP A 12 -3.70 -19.88 -4.59
CA ASP A 12 -2.32 -20.37 -4.47
C ASP A 12 -1.32 -19.19 -4.54
N ILE A 13 -1.53 -18.29 -5.48
CA ILE A 13 -0.60 -17.20 -5.78
C ILE A 13 -1.36 -15.87 -5.83
N ALA A 14 -0.91 -14.88 -5.04
CA ALA A 14 -1.35 -13.50 -5.18
C ALA A 14 -0.36 -12.73 -6.08
N LEU A 15 -0.89 -12.09 -7.12
CA LEU A 15 -0.16 -11.15 -7.98
C LEU A 15 -0.51 -9.73 -7.54
N LEU A 16 0.49 -9.00 -7.06
CA LEU A 16 0.33 -7.59 -6.66
C LEU A 16 0.72 -6.72 -7.86
N LEU A 17 -0.27 -5.97 -8.37
CA LEU A 17 -0.22 -5.29 -9.66
C LEU A 17 -0.46 -3.79 -9.47
N GLU A 18 0.50 -2.96 -9.82
CA GLU A 18 0.38 -1.51 -9.69
C GLU A 18 0.21 -0.88 -11.08
N GLY A 19 -0.98 -0.32 -11.33
CA GLY A 19 -1.30 0.42 -12.56
C GLY A 19 -1.18 -0.38 -13.87
N THR A 20 -1.27 -1.72 -13.82
CA THR A 20 -0.97 -2.58 -14.97
C THR A 20 -2.15 -3.49 -15.36
N PHE A 21 -1.96 -4.79 -15.35
CA PHE A 21 -2.98 -5.79 -15.67
C PHE A 21 -4.15 -5.75 -14.67
N PRO A 22 -5.40 -5.84 -15.09
CA PRO A 22 -5.89 -6.09 -16.46
C PRO A 22 -6.25 -4.83 -17.25
N TYR A 23 -6.04 -3.63 -16.72
CA TYR A 23 -6.53 -2.36 -17.26
C TYR A 23 -5.63 -1.75 -18.33
N VAL A 24 -4.31 -1.88 -18.18
CA VAL A 24 -3.35 -1.18 -19.04
C VAL A 24 -2.60 -2.16 -19.92
N SER A 25 -2.57 -1.91 -21.23
CA SER A 25 -1.77 -2.68 -22.17
C SER A 25 -0.30 -2.31 -22.06
N GLY A 26 0.59 -3.31 -22.02
CA GLY A 26 2.03 -3.08 -21.92
C GLY A 26 2.80 -4.36 -21.62
N GLY A 27 4.12 -4.25 -21.53
CA GLY A 27 5.01 -5.41 -21.34
C GLY A 27 4.72 -6.17 -20.05
N VAL A 28 4.56 -5.46 -18.93
CA VAL A 28 4.24 -6.09 -17.64
C VAL A 28 2.88 -6.79 -17.69
N SER A 29 1.86 -6.14 -18.21
CA SER A 29 0.51 -6.74 -18.33
C SER A 29 0.50 -7.95 -19.25
N SER A 30 1.22 -7.90 -20.38
CA SER A 30 1.36 -9.04 -21.28
C SER A 30 2.08 -10.22 -20.59
N TRP A 31 3.15 -9.93 -19.88
CA TRP A 31 3.90 -10.93 -19.11
C TRP A 31 3.05 -11.58 -18.01
N ILE A 32 2.30 -10.80 -17.23
CA ILE A 32 1.38 -11.30 -16.20
C ILE A 32 0.31 -12.21 -16.85
N ASN A 33 -0.31 -11.78 -17.94
CA ASN A 33 -1.29 -12.59 -18.65
C ASN A 33 -0.70 -13.93 -19.14
N GLN A 34 0.55 -13.90 -19.62
CA GLN A 34 1.28 -15.11 -20.02
C GLN A 34 1.54 -16.05 -18.83
N ILE A 35 1.99 -15.52 -17.70
CA ILE A 35 2.21 -16.33 -16.48
C ILE A 35 0.92 -17.02 -16.06
N ILE A 36 -0.18 -16.29 -15.94
CA ILE A 36 -1.45 -16.87 -15.50
C ILE A 36 -1.88 -18.00 -16.43
N ARG A 37 -1.77 -17.80 -17.75
CA ARG A 37 -2.14 -18.81 -18.76
C ARG A 37 -1.18 -20.00 -18.85
N ALA A 38 0.11 -19.76 -18.57
CA ALA A 38 1.13 -20.82 -18.60
C ALA A 38 1.00 -21.80 -17.42
N TYR A 39 0.35 -21.38 -16.34
CA TYR A 39 0.20 -22.18 -15.12
C TYR A 39 -1.28 -22.40 -14.74
N PRO A 40 -2.08 -23.08 -15.60
CA PRO A 40 -3.52 -23.27 -15.37
C PRO A 40 -3.84 -24.12 -14.13
N GLN A 41 -2.88 -24.86 -13.61
CA GLN A 41 -3.01 -25.67 -12.40
C GLN A 41 -3.01 -24.83 -11.11
N TYR A 42 -2.56 -23.58 -11.14
CA TYR A 42 -2.58 -22.68 -9.98
C TYR A 42 -3.77 -21.73 -10.03
N ARG A 43 -4.31 -21.44 -8.85
CA ARG A 43 -5.39 -20.49 -8.64
C ARG A 43 -4.78 -19.13 -8.27
N PHE A 44 -5.04 -18.12 -9.09
CA PHE A 44 -4.50 -16.78 -8.89
C PHE A 44 -5.49 -15.84 -8.21
N ALA A 45 -4.99 -15.09 -7.23
CA ALA A 45 -5.61 -13.88 -6.73
C ALA A 45 -4.90 -12.67 -7.34
N LEU A 46 -5.64 -11.71 -7.86
CA LEU A 46 -5.10 -10.44 -8.33
C LEU A 46 -5.46 -9.34 -7.35
N VAL A 47 -4.47 -8.59 -6.93
CA VAL A 47 -4.60 -7.38 -6.11
C VAL A 47 -4.14 -6.20 -6.95
N PHE A 48 -5.08 -5.47 -7.50
CA PHE A 48 -4.81 -4.31 -8.32
C PHE A 48 -4.73 -3.05 -7.48
N LEU A 49 -3.62 -2.32 -7.60
CA LEU A 49 -3.40 -1.03 -6.98
C LEU A 49 -3.42 0.04 -8.09
N GLY A 50 -4.49 0.81 -8.16
CA GLY A 50 -4.64 1.90 -9.10
C GLY A 50 -4.43 3.27 -8.45
N SER A 51 -4.28 4.33 -9.25
CA SER A 51 -4.26 5.71 -8.79
C SER A 51 -5.65 6.15 -8.30
N ARG A 52 -6.58 6.34 -9.22
CA ARG A 52 -7.99 6.63 -9.00
C ARG A 52 -8.85 5.73 -9.88
N ARG A 53 -10.07 5.43 -9.47
CA ARG A 53 -11.02 4.65 -10.30
C ARG A 53 -11.24 5.29 -11.66
N SER A 54 -11.34 6.62 -11.72
CA SER A 54 -11.55 7.39 -12.94
C SER A 54 -10.45 7.23 -13.99
N ASP A 55 -9.24 6.82 -13.56
CA ASP A 55 -8.08 6.70 -14.46
C ASP A 55 -8.11 5.38 -15.24
N TYR A 56 -9.02 4.46 -14.90
CA TYR A 56 -9.13 3.14 -15.49
C TYR A 56 -10.51 2.92 -16.11
N ALA A 57 -10.50 2.63 -17.41
CA ALA A 57 -11.70 2.27 -18.17
C ALA A 57 -12.04 0.78 -18.01
N GLU A 58 -12.43 0.11 -19.09
CA GLU A 58 -12.68 -1.33 -19.10
C GLU A 58 -11.38 -2.14 -19.15
N PHE A 59 -11.47 -3.42 -18.80
CA PHE A 59 -10.35 -4.36 -18.91
C PHE A 59 -9.84 -4.45 -20.34
N ARG A 60 -8.54 -4.34 -20.51
CA ARG A 60 -7.84 -4.57 -21.78
C ARG A 60 -7.54 -6.05 -22.01
N TYR A 61 -7.57 -6.85 -20.94
CA TYR A 61 -7.36 -8.29 -20.95
C TYR A 61 -8.54 -8.98 -20.30
N ALA A 62 -9.07 -10.01 -20.94
CA ALA A 62 -10.02 -10.91 -20.27
C ALA A 62 -9.28 -11.69 -19.16
N LEU A 63 -9.90 -11.79 -17.99
CA LEU A 63 -9.35 -12.59 -16.90
C LEU A 63 -9.42 -14.08 -17.28
N PRO A 64 -8.29 -14.81 -17.22
CA PRO A 64 -8.29 -16.26 -17.38
C PRO A 64 -9.09 -16.97 -16.28
N ASP A 65 -9.64 -18.15 -16.57
CA ASP A 65 -10.52 -18.89 -15.66
C ASP A 65 -9.87 -19.29 -14.32
N ASN A 66 -8.55 -19.40 -14.30
CA ASN A 66 -7.77 -19.67 -13.10
C ASN A 66 -7.48 -18.42 -12.24
N VAL A 67 -7.96 -17.26 -12.64
CA VAL A 67 -8.09 -16.08 -11.76
C VAL A 67 -9.35 -16.25 -10.93
N VAL A 68 -9.20 -16.67 -9.69
CA VAL A 68 -10.31 -17.00 -8.79
C VAL A 68 -10.69 -15.91 -7.81
N HIS A 69 -9.84 -14.89 -7.68
CA HIS A 69 -10.06 -13.74 -6.82
C HIS A 69 -9.49 -12.48 -7.45
N PHE A 70 -10.22 -11.36 -7.36
CA PHE A 70 -9.79 -10.07 -7.85
C PHE A 70 -10.22 -8.96 -6.89
N GLU A 71 -9.26 -8.15 -6.47
CA GLU A 71 -9.46 -6.96 -5.64
C GLU A 71 -8.89 -5.73 -6.34
N GLU A 72 -9.62 -4.62 -6.21
CA GLU A 72 -9.24 -3.32 -6.71
C GLU A 72 -9.11 -2.34 -5.56
N HIS A 73 -7.99 -1.67 -5.49
CA HIS A 73 -7.72 -0.65 -4.48
C HIS A 73 -7.16 0.60 -5.15
N TYR A 74 -7.70 1.76 -4.81
CA TYR A 74 -7.32 3.03 -5.41
C TYR A 74 -6.62 3.91 -4.38
N LEU A 75 -5.32 4.14 -4.62
CA LEU A 75 -4.38 4.71 -3.65
C LEU A 75 -4.75 6.13 -3.20
N TYR A 76 -5.38 6.90 -4.08
CA TYR A 76 -5.69 8.31 -3.83
C TYR A 76 -7.16 8.61 -3.57
N GLU A 77 -8.04 7.60 -3.56
CA GLU A 77 -9.46 7.76 -3.25
C GLU A 77 -9.78 7.66 -1.75
N ILE A 78 -8.84 7.20 -0.94
CA ILE A 78 -9.06 7.02 0.50
C ILE A 78 -9.47 8.33 1.20
N PHE A 79 -9.06 9.49 0.68
CA PHE A 79 -9.44 10.80 1.19
C PHE A 79 -10.83 11.24 0.75
N GLU A 80 -11.19 10.93 -0.47
CA GLU A 80 -12.49 11.30 -1.03
C GLU A 80 -13.62 10.49 -0.37
N GLN A 81 -13.31 9.25 0.05
CA GLN A 81 -14.25 8.33 0.70
C GLN A 81 -14.33 8.53 2.22
N THR A 82 -13.26 8.97 2.86
CA THR A 82 -13.29 9.35 4.28
C THR A 82 -13.56 10.85 4.35
N HIS A 83 -14.78 11.24 4.69
CA HIS A 83 -15.15 12.63 4.98
C HIS A 83 -14.45 13.08 6.26
N LEU A 84 -13.11 13.18 6.22
CA LEU A 84 -12.32 13.65 7.34
C LEU A 84 -12.45 15.16 7.45
N GLU A 85 -13.14 15.62 8.48
CA GLU A 85 -13.16 17.05 8.79
C GLU A 85 -11.77 17.47 9.32
N PRO A 86 -11.15 18.50 8.70
CA PRO A 86 -9.90 19.04 9.19
C PRO A 86 -10.07 19.58 10.62
N ALA A 87 -9.46 18.92 11.59
CA ALA A 87 -9.47 19.37 12.97
C ALA A 87 -8.07 19.24 13.57
N ALA A 88 -7.53 20.36 14.04
CA ALA A 88 -6.23 20.37 14.73
C ALA A 88 -6.30 19.46 15.97
N ARG A 89 -5.27 18.63 16.14
CA ARG A 89 -5.17 17.66 17.24
C ARG A 89 -3.71 17.47 17.68
N PRO A 90 -3.45 17.04 18.93
CA PRO A 90 -2.06 16.86 19.38
C PRO A 90 -1.37 15.65 18.71
N GLY A 91 -2.15 14.64 18.26
CA GLY A 91 -1.65 13.38 17.75
C GLY A 91 -1.30 12.38 18.86
N ASN A 92 -1.25 11.08 18.49
CA ASN A 92 -0.95 10.02 19.44
C ASN A 92 0.56 9.95 19.74
N PRO A 93 1.02 10.08 21.02
CA PRO A 93 2.43 10.08 21.34
C PRO A 93 3.10 8.71 21.11
N ARG A 94 2.38 7.58 21.28
CA ARG A 94 2.92 6.24 21.01
C ARG A 94 3.15 6.04 19.52
N GLY A 95 2.19 6.47 18.68
CA GLY A 95 2.32 6.41 17.24
C GLY A 95 3.50 7.23 16.73
N ALA A 96 3.64 8.47 17.23
CA ALA A 96 4.76 9.33 16.88
C ALA A 96 6.12 8.72 17.28
N ALA A 97 6.24 8.16 18.49
CA ALA A 97 7.46 7.51 18.95
C ALA A 97 7.82 6.28 18.09
N LEU A 98 6.83 5.49 17.68
CA LEU A 98 7.05 4.31 16.84
C LEU A 98 7.53 4.70 15.43
N VAL A 99 6.97 5.75 14.84
CA VAL A 99 7.42 6.26 13.53
C VAL A 99 8.84 6.83 13.64
N GLN A 100 9.14 7.58 14.71
CA GLN A 100 10.47 8.12 14.96
C GLN A 100 11.51 6.98 15.09
N GLU A 101 11.20 5.92 15.84
CA GLU A 101 12.10 4.78 15.99
C GLU A 101 12.36 4.05 14.66
N LEU A 102 11.34 3.92 13.80
CA LEU A 102 11.51 3.37 12.46
C LEU A 102 12.46 4.22 11.62
N ILE A 103 12.29 5.55 11.64
CA ILE A 103 13.15 6.50 10.93
C ILE A 103 14.59 6.38 11.45
N ASP A 104 14.76 6.35 12.77
CA ASP A 104 16.07 6.28 13.41
C ASP A 104 16.76 4.93 13.14
N SER A 105 16.01 3.84 13.05
CA SER A 105 16.51 2.52 12.64
C SER A 105 17.10 2.55 11.24
N PHE A 106 16.43 3.18 10.29
CA PHE A 106 16.99 3.37 8.94
C PHE A 106 18.24 4.27 8.94
N ARG A 107 18.26 5.31 9.75
CA ARG A 107 19.41 6.23 9.88
C ARG A 107 20.62 5.55 10.50
N ARG A 108 20.43 4.70 11.51
CA ARG A 108 21.52 3.94 12.14
C ARG A 108 22.06 2.84 11.23
N GLY A 109 21.32 2.47 10.19
CA GLY A 109 21.66 1.33 9.36
C GLY A 109 21.48 -0.01 10.08
N ASP A 110 20.45 -0.10 10.92
CA ASP A 110 20.10 -1.32 11.63
C ASP A 110 19.89 -2.49 10.65
N SER A 111 19.98 -3.71 11.13
CA SER A 111 19.82 -4.88 10.27
C SER A 111 18.44 -4.90 9.60
N ARG A 112 18.38 -5.47 8.39
CA ARG A 112 17.12 -5.60 7.65
C ARG A 112 16.00 -6.24 8.52
N ALA A 113 16.33 -7.24 9.32
CA ALA A 113 15.35 -7.89 10.19
C ALA A 113 14.74 -6.92 11.21
N GLN A 114 15.59 -6.16 11.92
CA GLN A 114 15.14 -5.17 12.91
C GLN A 114 14.27 -4.06 12.27
N SER A 115 14.71 -3.51 11.14
CA SER A 115 13.94 -2.49 10.43
C SER A 115 12.60 -3.03 9.91
N MET A 116 12.55 -4.30 9.48
CA MET A 116 11.30 -4.94 9.04
C MET A 116 10.33 -5.22 10.20
N GLU A 117 10.83 -5.58 11.39
CA GLU A 117 9.98 -5.72 12.58
C GLU A 117 9.32 -4.39 12.97
N LEU A 118 10.10 -3.31 13.00
CA LEU A 118 9.58 -1.96 13.28
C LEU A 118 8.58 -1.51 12.21
N PHE A 119 8.90 -1.74 10.95
CA PHE A 119 8.01 -1.45 9.84
C PHE A 119 6.67 -2.18 9.95
N HIS A 120 6.71 -3.46 10.32
CA HIS A 120 5.50 -4.24 10.56
C HIS A 120 4.71 -3.69 11.76
N ALA A 121 5.39 -3.36 12.86
CA ALA A 121 4.75 -2.75 14.03
C ALA A 121 4.04 -1.44 13.67
N VAL A 122 4.68 -0.58 12.86
CA VAL A 122 4.06 0.64 12.31
C VAL A 122 2.81 0.31 11.51
N ALA A 123 2.88 -0.65 10.57
CA ALA A 123 1.75 -1.02 9.73
C ALA A 123 0.56 -1.57 10.53
N GLN A 124 0.81 -2.36 11.58
CA GLN A 124 -0.25 -2.85 12.48
C GLN A 124 -0.95 -1.70 13.21
N GLN A 125 -0.22 -0.65 13.57
CA GLN A 125 -0.80 0.53 14.23
C GLN A 125 -1.57 1.46 13.28
N MET A 126 -1.46 1.26 11.96
CA MET A 126 -2.28 1.95 10.94
C MET A 126 -3.67 1.32 10.78
N LEU A 127 -3.93 0.14 11.34
CA LEU A 127 -5.23 -0.51 11.29
C LEU A 127 -6.26 0.19 12.22
N PRO A 128 -7.57 0.01 11.99
CA PRO A 128 -8.60 0.55 12.88
C PRO A 128 -8.36 0.17 14.34
N GLY A 129 -8.38 1.16 15.23
CA GLY A 129 -8.08 0.99 16.66
C GLY A 129 -6.60 1.05 17.04
N GLY A 130 -5.69 1.11 16.07
CA GLY A 130 -4.28 1.36 16.33
C GLY A 130 -3.97 2.81 16.68
N CYS A 131 -2.73 3.09 17.09
CA CYS A 131 -2.32 4.43 17.52
C CYS A 131 -1.80 5.34 16.38
N LEU A 132 -1.77 4.86 15.14
CA LEU A 132 -1.40 5.62 13.95
C LEU A 132 -2.63 5.79 13.06
N GLN A 133 -3.46 6.79 13.35
CA GLN A 133 -4.62 7.07 12.54
C GLN A 133 -4.26 8.05 11.39
N LEU A 134 -4.95 7.91 10.26
CA LEU A 134 -4.72 8.77 9.09
C LEU A 134 -4.94 10.26 9.42
N GLU A 135 -5.94 10.54 10.26
CA GLU A 135 -6.25 11.88 10.73
C GLU A 135 -5.09 12.50 11.52
N ASP A 136 -4.38 11.70 12.32
CA ASP A 136 -3.20 12.18 13.06
C ASP A 136 -2.07 12.53 12.10
N PHE A 137 -1.84 11.70 11.07
CA PHE A 137 -0.86 12.02 10.02
C PHE A 137 -1.22 13.32 9.29
N LEU A 138 -2.51 13.56 9.03
CA LEU A 138 -2.95 14.71 8.26
C LEU A 138 -3.02 16.01 9.05
N TYR A 139 -3.44 15.95 10.32
CA TYR A 139 -3.90 17.13 11.06
C TYR A 139 -3.28 17.28 12.45
N SER A 140 -2.34 16.40 12.85
CA SER A 140 -1.76 16.51 14.18
C SER A 140 -0.52 17.41 14.23
N GLU A 141 -0.34 18.06 15.38
CA GLU A 141 0.83 18.84 15.69
C GLU A 141 2.12 17.99 15.67
N ARG A 142 2.04 16.74 16.16
CA ARG A 142 3.19 15.81 16.17
C ARG A 142 3.65 15.44 14.76
N ALA A 143 2.72 15.16 13.86
CA ALA A 143 3.05 14.86 12.47
C ALA A 143 3.62 16.09 11.76
N TRP A 144 3.08 17.27 12.03
CA TRP A 144 3.62 18.52 11.54
C TRP A 144 5.06 18.76 12.01
N ASN A 145 5.32 18.62 13.30
CA ASN A 145 6.65 18.83 13.87
C ASN A 145 7.66 17.83 13.29
N LEU A 146 7.29 16.56 13.19
CA LEU A 146 8.13 15.52 12.56
C LEU A 146 8.48 15.88 11.10
N LEU A 147 7.51 16.30 10.30
CA LEU A 147 7.76 16.74 8.91
C LEU A 147 8.69 17.96 8.87
N CYS A 148 8.49 18.93 9.75
CA CYS A 148 9.37 20.10 9.84
C CYS A 148 10.81 19.72 10.21
N ASP A 149 10.98 18.78 11.12
CA ASP A 149 12.31 18.35 11.57
C ASP A 149 13.03 17.57 10.45
N ILE A 150 12.33 16.64 9.77
CA ILE A 150 12.86 15.93 8.60
C ILE A 150 13.29 16.93 7.51
N TYR A 151 12.44 17.94 7.23
CA TYR A 151 12.75 18.94 6.23
C TYR A 151 14.02 19.73 6.59
N ARG A 152 14.13 20.23 7.83
CA ARG A 152 15.29 21.02 8.28
C ARG A 152 16.59 20.20 8.26
N GLU A 153 16.52 18.93 8.60
CA GLU A 153 17.70 18.09 8.72
C GLU A 153 18.18 17.49 7.38
N HIS A 154 17.27 17.24 6.45
CA HIS A 154 17.57 16.39 5.29
C HIS A 154 17.23 16.99 3.93
N CYS A 155 16.48 18.10 3.88
CA CYS A 155 16.08 18.68 2.61
C CYS A 155 16.87 19.96 2.32
N ALA A 156 17.86 19.87 1.44
CA ALA A 156 18.71 21.01 1.08
C ALA A 156 18.06 21.95 0.05
N ASP A 157 17.03 21.54 -0.71
CA ASP A 157 16.67 22.27 -1.92
C ASP A 157 15.17 22.35 -2.33
N PRO A 158 14.24 21.46 -2.07
CA PRO A 158 12.87 21.73 -2.43
C PRO A 158 12.24 22.76 -1.51
N SER A 159 11.31 23.55 -2.04
CA SER A 159 10.48 24.39 -1.18
C SER A 159 9.78 23.55 -0.12
N PHE A 160 9.57 24.08 1.08
CA PHE A 160 8.84 23.35 2.13
C PHE A 160 7.44 22.93 1.66
N VAL A 161 6.79 23.74 0.84
CA VAL A 161 5.46 23.44 0.28
C VAL A 161 5.51 22.18 -0.60
N ASP A 162 6.52 22.08 -1.47
CA ASP A 162 6.67 20.92 -2.36
C ASP A 162 7.01 19.65 -1.56
N PHE A 163 7.90 19.76 -0.57
CA PHE A 163 8.22 18.68 0.35
C PHE A 163 6.98 18.21 1.12
N PHE A 164 6.20 19.14 1.66
CA PHE A 164 5.00 18.84 2.43
C PHE A 164 3.97 18.05 1.61
N TRP A 165 3.65 18.54 0.40
CA TRP A 165 2.68 17.87 -0.45
C TRP A 165 3.20 16.53 -0.98
N THR A 166 4.47 16.44 -1.36
CA THR A 166 5.12 15.21 -1.77
C THR A 166 5.06 14.16 -0.67
N SER A 167 5.42 14.53 0.57
CA SER A 167 5.35 13.63 1.72
C SER A 167 3.92 13.14 1.96
N ARG A 168 2.93 14.02 1.88
CA ARG A 168 1.52 13.65 2.04
C ARG A 168 1.06 12.65 0.97
N ILE A 169 1.31 12.95 -0.29
CA ILE A 169 0.91 12.09 -1.41
C ILE A 169 1.59 10.72 -1.31
N MET A 170 2.86 10.69 -0.91
CA MET A 170 3.66 9.48 -0.85
C MET A 170 3.31 8.56 0.32
N TYR A 171 3.06 9.10 1.51
CA TYR A 171 2.82 8.29 2.71
C TYR A 171 1.35 7.93 2.95
N GLN A 172 0.43 8.73 2.48
CA GLN A 172 -1.00 8.51 2.66
C GLN A 172 -1.51 7.15 2.19
N PRO A 173 -1.09 6.58 1.05
CA PRO A 173 -1.54 5.25 0.62
C PRO A 173 -1.16 4.11 1.58
N LEU A 174 -0.21 4.31 2.49
CA LEU A 174 0.25 3.26 3.41
C LEU A 174 -0.86 2.74 4.32
N TRP A 175 -1.82 3.58 4.73
CA TRP A 175 -3.00 3.15 5.49
C TRP A 175 -3.91 2.21 4.70
N LEU A 176 -4.06 2.45 3.40
CA LEU A 176 -4.76 1.54 2.51
C LEU A 176 -4.03 0.21 2.42
N LEU A 177 -2.71 0.24 2.18
CA LEU A 177 -1.90 -0.98 2.03
C LEU A 177 -1.87 -1.81 3.31
N ALA A 178 -1.82 -1.19 4.49
CA ALA A 178 -1.93 -1.90 5.76
C ALA A 178 -3.28 -2.65 5.87
N ARG A 179 -4.39 -2.01 5.49
CA ARG A 179 -5.72 -2.65 5.46
C ARG A 179 -5.79 -3.79 4.44
N VAL A 180 -5.25 -3.58 3.25
CA VAL A 180 -5.20 -4.63 2.20
C VAL A 180 -4.38 -5.82 2.69
N ALA A 181 -3.21 -5.59 3.29
CA ALA A 181 -2.38 -6.66 3.85
C ALA A 181 -3.11 -7.46 4.94
N HIS A 182 -3.89 -6.78 5.78
CA HIS A 182 -4.68 -7.43 6.83
C HIS A 182 -5.86 -8.22 6.26
N GLY A 183 -6.55 -7.69 5.24
CA GLY A 183 -7.79 -8.25 4.69
C GLY A 183 -7.63 -9.24 3.53
N LEU A 184 -6.47 -9.33 2.91
CA LEU A 184 -6.25 -10.24 1.78
C LEU A 184 -6.56 -11.69 2.15
N ILE A 185 -7.21 -12.41 1.25
CA ILE A 185 -7.48 -13.85 1.42
C ILE A 185 -6.18 -14.66 1.64
N PRO A 186 -6.24 -15.85 2.26
CA PRO A 186 -5.09 -16.73 2.40
C PRO A 186 -4.50 -17.12 1.02
N VAL A 187 -3.18 -16.95 0.89
CA VAL A 187 -2.41 -17.35 -0.29
C VAL A 187 -1.10 -18.03 0.14
N ARG A 188 -0.55 -18.87 -0.70
CA ARG A 188 0.71 -19.60 -0.43
C ARG A 188 1.94 -18.81 -0.87
N VAL A 189 1.79 -18.02 -1.94
CA VAL A 189 2.87 -17.23 -2.54
C VAL A 189 2.35 -15.85 -2.88
N VAL A 190 3.18 -14.84 -2.65
CA VAL A 190 2.95 -13.46 -3.09
C VAL A 190 4.00 -13.11 -4.12
N HIS A 191 3.58 -12.60 -5.27
CA HIS A 191 4.48 -12.13 -6.32
C HIS A 191 4.18 -10.67 -6.67
N CYS A 192 5.19 -9.82 -6.54
CA CYS A 192 5.10 -8.40 -6.85
C CYS A 192 5.64 -8.15 -8.26
N ALA A 193 4.82 -7.60 -9.14
CA ALA A 193 5.23 -7.25 -10.50
C ALA A 193 5.97 -5.92 -10.58
N SER A 194 5.94 -5.11 -9.52
CA SER A 194 6.61 -3.81 -9.41
C SER A 194 7.14 -3.58 -7.99
N THR A 195 8.06 -2.62 -7.86
CA THR A 195 8.76 -2.30 -6.60
C THR A 195 8.14 -1.14 -5.81
N GLY A 196 7.14 -0.45 -6.37
CA GLY A 196 6.44 0.67 -5.72
C GLY A 196 5.55 0.22 -4.55
N TYR A 197 4.32 0.66 -4.53
CA TYR A 197 3.34 0.29 -3.50
C TYR A 197 3.03 -1.22 -3.49
N ALA A 198 3.07 -1.87 -4.66
CA ALA A 198 2.94 -3.33 -4.72
C ALA A 198 4.10 -4.04 -4.02
N GLY A 199 5.33 -3.56 -4.20
CA GLY A 199 6.51 -4.08 -3.48
C GLY A 199 6.42 -3.87 -1.98
N PHE A 200 5.96 -2.70 -1.54
CA PHE A 200 5.70 -2.39 -0.13
C PHE A 200 4.65 -3.35 0.47
N LEU A 201 3.51 -3.52 -0.21
CA LEU A 201 2.46 -4.46 0.19
C LEU A 201 3.00 -5.90 0.29
N GLY A 202 3.82 -6.31 -0.68
CA GLY A 202 4.48 -7.62 -0.65
C GLY A 202 5.39 -7.82 0.55
N GLY A 203 6.14 -6.78 0.93
CA GLY A 203 6.95 -6.78 2.16
C GLY A 203 6.13 -6.96 3.43
N LEU A 204 4.99 -6.27 3.53
CA LEU A 204 4.04 -6.45 4.65
C LEU A 204 3.51 -7.87 4.71
N LEU A 205 3.07 -8.42 3.58
CA LEU A 205 2.49 -9.77 3.49
C LEU A 205 3.52 -10.86 3.82
N ALA A 206 4.75 -10.73 3.34
CA ALA A 206 5.82 -11.69 3.61
C ALA A 206 6.13 -11.80 5.12
N HIS A 207 6.02 -10.70 5.86
CA HIS A 207 6.28 -10.70 7.29
C HIS A 207 5.08 -11.19 8.12
N THR A 208 3.85 -10.94 7.67
CA THR A 208 2.64 -11.32 8.42
C THR A 208 2.22 -12.78 8.24
N ARG A 209 2.67 -13.43 7.17
CA ARG A 209 2.17 -14.76 6.73
C ARG A 209 3.27 -15.78 6.44
N GLY A 210 4.56 -15.40 6.71
CA GLY A 210 5.78 -16.16 6.42
C GLY A 210 6.00 -17.45 7.11
#